data_d6dae35ae19c63de93c017574a3b24cd
#
_entry.id   d6dae35ae19c63de93c017574a3b24cd
#
_cell.length_a   1.000
_cell.length_b   1.000
_cell.length_c   1.000
_cell.angle_alpha   90.00
_cell.angle_beta   90.00
_cell.angle_gamma   90.00
#
_symmetry.space_group_name_H-M   'P 1'
#
loop_
_entity.id
_entity.type
_entity.pdbx_description
1 polymer ?
#
loop_
_entity_poly.entity_id
_entity_poly.type
_entity_poly.pdbx_seq_one_letter_code
_entity_poly.pdbx_strand_id
1 'polypeptide(L)'
;YKPIEQGKKEVSEMTYTTDINDYLTFVCEEDRERIRQVFKDVRANKVDRIKEEYRVHRPGKPYDSEDWMEARAFVEQYDEKGTPLIVVGSSLFITERKIAERELIAAKERAEESNRLKSAFLANISHEIRTPLNAIIGFSSILAMTEDEEEKKEYVSIIEKNNGILLQLINDVLDLSKIEAGVLDLYYSEFGLNGVLATLKGVVESRLQDRVDLIFEPGMPDDYVVYSEKNRLQQLVLNFLTNACKFTSTGSIRYGYEVRDKDIYYYVTDTGTGIPEDKLHLIFERFIKLDSFKQGTGLGLPICQLIIQNMGGEIGVNSKLGEGSTFWFTLPLKPKQ
;
A
#
# COMPACT_ATOMS: atom_id res chain seq x y z
N TYR A 1 54.18 -10.10 -9.64
CA TYR A 1 53.03 -10.78 -10.24
C TYR A 1 52.46 -9.88 -11.34
N LYS A 2 52.26 -10.42 -12.57
CA LYS A 2 51.57 -9.69 -13.64
C LYS A 2 50.10 -10.05 -13.62
N PRO A 3 49.18 -9.09 -13.69
CA PRO A 3 47.77 -9.38 -13.83
C PRO A 3 47.50 -10.07 -15.18
N ILE A 4 46.73 -11.14 -15.17
CA ILE A 4 46.21 -11.73 -16.41
C ILE A 4 44.96 -10.96 -16.78
N GLU A 5 45.07 -10.07 -17.76
CA GLU A 5 43.92 -9.46 -18.42
C GLU A 5 43.22 -10.48 -19.29
N GLN A 6 42.15 -11.08 -18.79
CA GLN A 6 41.15 -11.69 -19.63
C GLN A 6 39.77 -11.15 -19.24
N GLY A 7 39.24 -10.28 -20.09
CA GLY A 7 37.86 -9.91 -20.19
C GLY A 7 37.16 -9.41 -18.91
N LYS A 8 37.28 -8.12 -18.60
CA LYS A 8 36.42 -7.33 -17.68
C LYS A 8 36.03 -7.91 -16.30
N LYS A 9 36.80 -8.82 -15.72
CA LYS A 9 36.74 -9.19 -14.31
C LYS A 9 38.14 -8.97 -13.74
N GLU A 10 38.31 -7.99 -12.88
CA GLU A 10 39.54 -7.82 -12.10
C GLU A 10 39.69 -9.00 -11.15
N VAL A 11 40.48 -9.98 -11.53
CA VAL A 11 41.01 -11.00 -10.63
C VAL A 11 42.32 -10.44 -10.08
N SER A 12 42.29 -9.89 -8.87
CA SER A 12 43.53 -9.52 -8.18
C SER A 12 44.03 -10.72 -7.39
N GLU A 13 45.04 -11.38 -7.88
CA GLU A 13 45.80 -12.35 -7.09
C GLU A 13 46.77 -11.60 -6.16
N MET A 14 46.47 -11.63 -4.87
CA MET A 14 47.38 -11.14 -3.84
C MET A 14 48.04 -12.33 -3.16
N THR A 15 49.35 -12.50 -3.35
CA THR A 15 50.13 -13.49 -2.59
C THR A 15 50.62 -12.81 -1.30
N TYR A 16 50.08 -13.22 -0.17
CA TYR A 16 50.56 -12.78 1.13
C TYR A 16 51.39 -13.87 1.80
N THR A 17 52.62 -13.51 2.15
CA THR A 17 53.50 -14.28 3.07
C THR A 17 53.48 -13.62 4.46
N THR A 18 52.40 -12.96 4.84
CA THR A 18 52.32 -12.07 5.98
C THR A 18 51.63 -12.75 7.19
N ASP A 19 51.92 -12.19 8.36
CA ASP A 19 51.24 -12.55 9.61
C ASP A 19 49.72 -12.41 9.44
N ILE A 20 49.00 -13.36 10.02
CA ILE A 20 47.51 -13.35 10.04
C ILE A 20 46.95 -12.03 10.55
N ASN A 21 47.63 -11.40 11.48
CA ASN A 21 47.20 -10.13 12.06
C ASN A 21 47.17 -9.00 11.00
N ASP A 22 48.13 -8.97 10.08
CA ASP A 22 48.15 -8.00 8.99
C ASP A 22 46.99 -8.24 8.01
N TYR A 23 46.69 -9.52 7.71
CA TYR A 23 45.54 -9.87 6.89
C TYR A 23 44.21 -9.42 7.53
N LEU A 24 44.07 -9.65 8.83
CA LEU A 24 42.84 -9.29 9.56
C LEU A 24 42.62 -7.78 9.65
N THR A 25 43.61 -6.94 9.37
CA THR A 25 43.41 -5.47 9.27
C THR A 25 42.46 -5.08 8.13
N PHE A 26 42.44 -5.85 7.05
CA PHE A 26 41.57 -5.63 5.88
C PHE A 26 40.16 -6.17 6.13
N VAL A 27 39.95 -7.10 7.07
CA VAL A 27 38.65 -7.69 7.40
C VAL A 27 37.86 -6.70 8.29
N CYS A 28 36.60 -6.48 7.97
CA CYS A 28 35.72 -5.68 8.78
C CYS A 28 35.63 -6.21 10.21
N GLU A 29 35.53 -5.34 11.19
CA GLU A 29 35.65 -5.66 12.61
C GLU A 29 34.71 -6.79 13.07
N GLU A 30 33.49 -6.77 12.58
CA GLU A 30 32.46 -7.77 12.92
C GLU A 30 32.79 -9.19 12.41
N ASP A 31 33.57 -9.31 11.32
CA ASP A 31 33.94 -10.59 10.74
C ASP A 31 35.32 -11.09 11.23
N ARG A 32 36.13 -10.21 11.87
CA ARG A 32 37.53 -10.51 12.26
C ARG A 32 37.67 -11.73 13.16
N GLU A 33 36.85 -11.84 14.19
CA GLU A 33 36.99 -12.94 15.16
C GLU A 33 36.59 -14.27 14.51
N ARG A 34 35.54 -14.28 13.69
CA ARG A 34 35.13 -15.46 12.92
C ARG A 34 36.24 -15.92 11.98
N ILE A 35 36.83 -15.02 11.23
CA ILE A 35 37.93 -15.34 10.31
C ILE A 35 39.18 -15.77 11.08
N ARG A 36 39.52 -15.11 12.21
CA ARG A 36 40.63 -15.53 13.09
C ARG A 36 40.45 -16.97 13.58
N GLN A 37 39.24 -17.36 13.93
CA GLN A 37 38.93 -18.73 14.37
C GLN A 37 39.14 -19.73 13.24
N VAL A 38 38.72 -19.43 12.02
CA VAL A 38 38.97 -20.28 10.84
C VAL A 38 40.46 -20.57 10.66
N PHE A 39 41.31 -19.55 10.76
CA PHE A 39 42.77 -19.76 10.68
C PHE A 39 43.36 -20.57 11.84
N LYS A 40 42.81 -20.41 13.08
CA LYS A 40 43.21 -21.24 14.22
C LYS A 40 42.86 -22.72 13.98
N ASP A 41 41.68 -22.98 13.41
CA ASP A 41 41.20 -24.34 13.16
C ASP A 41 42.02 -25.03 12.04
N VAL A 42 42.43 -24.29 11.01
CA VAL A 42 43.39 -24.79 10.01
C VAL A 42 44.73 -25.15 10.66
N ARG A 43 45.33 -24.23 11.47
CA ARG A 43 46.58 -24.49 12.17
C ARG A 43 46.52 -25.68 13.12
N ALA A 44 45.35 -25.92 13.73
CA ALA A 44 45.12 -27.04 14.63
C ALA A 44 44.79 -28.36 13.87
N ASN A 45 44.91 -28.36 12.55
CA ASN A 45 44.59 -29.46 11.66
C ASN A 45 43.16 -30.02 11.84
N LYS A 46 42.20 -29.13 12.21
CA LYS A 46 40.79 -29.48 12.35
C LYS A 46 40.05 -29.38 11.02
N VAL A 47 40.53 -28.52 10.10
CA VAL A 47 39.93 -28.22 8.80
C VAL A 47 41.05 -28.17 7.76
N ASP A 48 40.91 -28.90 6.67
CA ASP A 48 41.86 -28.95 5.53
C ASP A 48 41.44 -28.03 4.36
N ARG A 49 40.21 -27.55 4.37
CA ARG A 49 39.63 -26.67 3.34
C ARG A 49 38.86 -25.54 3.98
N ILE A 50 39.00 -24.36 3.38
CA ILE A 50 38.29 -23.15 3.77
C ILE A 50 37.40 -22.71 2.60
N LYS A 51 36.17 -22.28 2.92
CA LYS A 51 35.32 -21.53 2.04
C LYS A 51 34.53 -20.54 2.92
N GLU A 52 34.95 -19.27 2.89
CA GLU A 52 34.39 -18.23 3.72
C GLU A 52 34.04 -16.99 2.89
N GLU A 53 32.90 -16.40 3.19
CA GLU A 53 32.46 -15.10 2.66
C GLU A 53 32.47 -14.08 3.81
N TYR A 54 33.15 -12.95 3.66
CA TYR A 54 33.31 -11.94 4.68
C TYR A 54 33.51 -10.56 4.07
N ARG A 55 33.32 -9.52 4.89
CA ARG A 55 33.48 -8.14 4.48
C ARG A 55 34.89 -7.66 4.70
N VAL A 56 35.38 -6.86 3.74
CA VAL A 56 36.73 -6.30 3.75
C VAL A 56 36.70 -4.83 3.39
N HIS A 57 37.67 -4.09 3.94
CA HIS A 57 38.00 -2.74 3.50
C HIS A 57 38.99 -2.80 2.34
N ARG A 58 38.56 -2.35 1.16
CA ARG A 58 39.43 -2.38 -0.04
C ARG A 58 40.42 -1.23 0.01
N PRO A 59 41.74 -1.50 -0.13
CA PRO A 59 42.75 -0.44 -0.25
C PRO A 59 42.39 0.54 -1.38
N GLY A 60 42.45 1.86 -1.09
CA GLY A 60 42.15 2.90 -2.06
C GLY A 60 40.68 3.29 -2.21
N LYS A 61 39.79 2.67 -1.48
CA LYS A 61 38.39 3.12 -1.33
C LYS A 61 38.20 3.82 0.04
N PRO A 62 37.13 4.65 0.21
CA PRO A 62 36.78 5.19 1.50
C PRO A 62 36.60 4.09 2.55
N TYR A 63 37.01 4.36 3.80
CA TYR A 63 36.97 3.37 4.89
C TYR A 63 35.55 2.86 5.22
N ASP A 64 34.52 3.60 4.89
CA ASP A 64 33.10 3.26 5.03
C ASP A 64 32.55 2.39 3.89
N SER A 65 33.36 2.13 2.83
CA SER A 65 32.97 1.22 1.76
C SER A 65 33.36 -0.22 2.09
N GLU A 66 32.36 -1.05 2.36
CA GLU A 66 32.53 -2.50 2.58
C GLU A 66 32.42 -3.26 1.26
N ASP A 67 33.47 -4.03 0.93
CA ASP A 67 33.44 -4.99 -0.17
C ASP A 67 33.30 -6.42 0.38
N TRP A 68 32.57 -7.27 -0.31
CA TRP A 68 32.47 -8.67 0.02
C TRP A 68 33.53 -9.49 -0.70
N MET A 69 34.18 -10.38 0.05
CA MET A 69 35.19 -11.31 -0.47
C MET A 69 34.79 -12.75 -0.19
N GLU A 70 34.93 -13.62 -1.17
CA GLU A 70 34.91 -15.08 -0.99
C GLU A 70 36.37 -15.56 -0.99
N ALA A 71 36.81 -16.18 0.09
CA ALA A 71 38.10 -16.86 0.17
C ALA A 71 37.92 -18.37 0.13
N ARG A 72 38.69 -19.02 -0.70
CA ARG A 72 38.80 -20.49 -0.77
C ARG A 72 40.25 -20.85 -0.60
N ALA A 73 40.53 -21.75 0.33
CA ALA A 73 41.89 -22.25 0.55
C ALA A 73 41.88 -23.75 0.97
N PHE A 74 43.01 -24.40 0.78
CA PHE A 74 43.23 -25.76 1.25
C PHE A 74 44.69 -25.91 1.68
N VAL A 75 44.93 -26.90 2.54
CA VAL A 75 46.28 -27.28 2.97
C VAL A 75 46.93 -28.12 1.89
N GLU A 76 48.04 -27.63 1.31
CA GLU A 76 48.78 -28.30 0.24
C GLU A 76 49.86 -29.24 0.80
N GLN A 77 50.54 -28.81 1.89
CA GLN A 77 51.59 -29.60 2.50
C GLN A 77 51.51 -29.59 4.02
N TYR A 78 51.94 -30.72 4.61
CA TYR A 78 52.08 -30.89 6.07
C TYR A 78 53.53 -31.18 6.41
N ASP A 79 53.97 -30.79 7.61
CA ASP A 79 55.25 -31.21 8.16
C ASP A 79 55.24 -32.66 8.63
N GLU A 80 56.41 -33.15 9.10
CA GLU A 80 56.56 -34.55 9.59
C GLU A 80 55.68 -34.84 10.84
N LYS A 81 55.16 -33.80 11.51
CA LYS A 81 54.29 -33.92 12.67
C LYS A 81 52.80 -33.77 12.34
N GLY A 82 52.48 -33.61 11.04
CA GLY A 82 51.12 -33.43 10.57
C GLY A 82 50.57 -32.01 10.76
N THR A 83 51.45 -31.00 10.98
CA THR A 83 51.05 -29.58 11.07
C THR A 83 51.00 -29.00 9.66
N PRO A 84 49.98 -28.21 9.30
CA PRO A 84 49.92 -27.51 8.03
C PRO A 84 51.13 -26.61 7.80
N LEU A 85 51.89 -26.89 6.72
CA LEU A 85 53.07 -26.15 6.32
C LEU A 85 52.77 -25.15 5.22
N ILE A 86 52.00 -25.52 4.21
CA ILE A 86 51.59 -24.66 3.09
C ILE A 86 50.09 -24.70 2.92
N VAL A 87 49.49 -23.53 2.91
CA VAL A 87 48.05 -23.34 2.62
C VAL A 87 47.97 -22.50 1.32
N VAL A 88 47.29 -23.04 0.33
CA VAL A 88 47.08 -22.36 -0.97
C VAL A 88 45.62 -22.01 -1.11
N GLY A 89 45.37 -20.81 -1.61
CA GLY A 89 43.99 -20.31 -1.76
C GLY A 89 43.84 -19.22 -2.80
N SER A 90 42.61 -18.86 -3.05
CA SER A 90 42.20 -17.74 -3.89
C SER A 90 41.14 -16.90 -3.20
N SER A 91 41.14 -15.63 -3.48
CA SER A 91 40.11 -14.70 -3.00
C SER A 91 39.48 -13.96 -4.18
N LEU A 92 38.17 -13.83 -4.14
CA LEU A 92 37.39 -13.16 -5.18
C LEU A 92 36.47 -12.11 -4.54
N PHE A 93 36.46 -10.90 -5.09
CA PHE A 93 35.47 -9.92 -4.70
C PHE A 93 34.09 -10.32 -5.25
N ILE A 94 33.12 -10.44 -4.35
CA ILE A 94 31.75 -10.88 -4.65
C ILE A 94 30.71 -9.80 -4.30
N THR A 95 31.16 -8.54 -4.19
CA THR A 95 30.29 -7.40 -3.80
C THR A 95 29.11 -7.26 -4.76
N GLU A 96 29.36 -7.29 -6.07
CA GLU A 96 28.30 -7.18 -7.09
C GLU A 96 27.31 -8.34 -6.99
N ARG A 97 27.79 -9.57 -6.75
CA ARG A 97 26.95 -10.74 -6.53
C ARG A 97 26.07 -10.56 -5.29
N LYS A 98 26.63 -10.07 -4.18
CA LYS A 98 25.88 -9.82 -2.94
C LYS A 98 24.84 -8.71 -3.08
N ILE A 99 25.15 -7.66 -3.82
CA ILE A 99 24.18 -6.59 -4.13
C ILE A 99 23.01 -7.16 -4.95
N ALA A 100 23.32 -7.86 -6.05
CA ALA A 100 22.29 -8.46 -6.91
C ALA A 100 21.42 -9.49 -6.17
N GLU A 101 22.02 -10.30 -5.28
CA GLU A 101 21.31 -11.27 -4.44
C GLU A 101 20.32 -10.56 -3.47
N ARG A 102 20.77 -9.48 -2.82
CA ARG A 102 19.91 -8.67 -1.94
C ARG A 102 18.77 -8.00 -2.70
N GLU A 103 19.06 -7.44 -3.86
CA GLU A 103 18.04 -6.82 -4.73
C GLU A 103 17.01 -7.85 -5.20
N LEU A 104 17.46 -9.06 -5.57
CA LEU A 104 16.59 -10.15 -5.97
C LEU A 104 15.68 -10.60 -4.82
N ILE A 105 16.23 -10.78 -3.63
CA ILE A 105 15.44 -11.13 -2.43
C ILE A 105 14.39 -10.05 -2.15
N ALA A 106 14.79 -8.78 -2.12
CA ALA A 106 13.86 -7.67 -1.88
C ALA A 106 12.79 -7.53 -2.99
N ALA A 107 13.15 -7.82 -4.24
CA ALA A 107 12.18 -7.83 -5.34
C ALA A 107 11.20 -9.00 -5.24
N LYS A 108 11.69 -10.19 -4.85
CA LYS A 108 10.88 -11.38 -4.61
C LYS A 108 9.89 -11.14 -3.48
N GLU A 109 10.33 -10.64 -2.33
CA GLU A 109 9.46 -10.34 -1.17
C GLU A 109 8.35 -9.35 -1.54
N ARG A 110 8.69 -8.29 -2.28
CA ARG A 110 7.70 -7.31 -2.78
C ARG A 110 6.69 -7.96 -3.74
N ALA A 111 7.14 -8.85 -4.62
CA ALA A 111 6.27 -9.55 -5.55
C ALA A 111 5.34 -10.56 -4.84
N GLU A 112 5.85 -11.30 -3.86
CA GLU A 112 5.08 -12.25 -3.05
C GLU A 112 4.01 -11.52 -2.22
N GLU A 113 4.37 -10.40 -1.57
CA GLU A 113 3.40 -9.60 -0.82
C GLU A 113 2.32 -8.98 -1.73
N SER A 114 2.71 -8.46 -2.89
CA SER A 114 1.75 -7.97 -3.90
C SER A 114 0.77 -9.07 -4.35
N ASN A 115 1.29 -10.28 -4.59
CA ASN A 115 0.45 -11.42 -4.99
C ASN A 115 -0.48 -11.90 -3.87
N ARG A 116 0.00 -11.88 -2.63
CA ARG A 116 -0.80 -12.18 -1.44
C ARG A 116 -1.97 -11.19 -1.28
N LEU A 117 -1.68 -9.90 -1.39
CA LEU A 117 -2.69 -8.84 -1.32
C LEU A 117 -3.72 -8.97 -2.46
N LYS A 118 -3.27 -9.25 -3.69
CA LYS A 118 -4.15 -9.48 -4.84
C LYS A 118 -5.07 -10.69 -4.65
N SER A 119 -4.56 -11.79 -4.09
CA SER A 119 -5.34 -13.00 -3.81
C SER A 119 -6.39 -12.75 -2.72
N ALA A 120 -6.04 -12.06 -1.64
CA ALA A 120 -6.96 -11.65 -0.60
C ALA A 120 -8.05 -10.71 -1.14
N PHE A 121 -7.68 -9.77 -2.02
CA PHE A 121 -8.61 -8.89 -2.71
C PHE A 121 -9.66 -9.66 -3.51
N LEU A 122 -9.25 -10.61 -4.36
CA LEU A 122 -10.17 -11.43 -5.16
C LEU A 122 -11.09 -12.31 -4.29
N ALA A 123 -10.58 -12.86 -3.20
CA ALA A 123 -11.39 -13.63 -2.25
C ALA A 123 -12.46 -12.75 -1.59
N ASN A 124 -12.10 -11.55 -1.15
CA ASN A 124 -13.03 -10.60 -0.54
C ASN A 124 -14.09 -10.13 -1.53
N ILE A 125 -13.74 -9.78 -2.77
CA ILE A 125 -14.70 -9.45 -3.83
C ILE A 125 -15.69 -10.59 -4.04
N SER A 126 -15.20 -11.82 -4.15
CA SER A 126 -16.07 -12.98 -4.38
C SER A 126 -17.09 -13.15 -3.25
N HIS A 127 -16.70 -12.90 -2.00
CA HIS A 127 -17.61 -12.92 -0.85
C HIS A 127 -18.63 -11.77 -0.88
N GLU A 128 -18.17 -10.53 -1.15
CA GLU A 128 -19.05 -9.36 -1.20
C GLU A 128 -20.03 -9.38 -2.38
N ILE A 129 -19.70 -10.07 -3.48
CA ILE A 129 -20.62 -10.35 -4.60
C ILE A 129 -21.64 -11.43 -4.23
N ARG A 130 -21.20 -12.51 -3.58
CA ARG A 130 -22.05 -13.66 -3.29
C ARG A 130 -23.21 -13.33 -2.36
N THR A 131 -22.99 -12.49 -1.37
CA THR A 131 -24.00 -12.14 -0.37
C THR A 131 -25.23 -11.45 -0.99
N PRO A 132 -25.13 -10.33 -1.72
CA PRO A 132 -26.28 -9.71 -2.37
C PRO A 132 -26.87 -10.58 -3.48
N LEU A 133 -26.06 -11.33 -4.21
CA LEU A 133 -26.54 -12.24 -5.26
C LEU A 133 -27.43 -13.33 -4.68
N ASN A 134 -27.03 -13.96 -3.59
CA ASN A 134 -27.85 -14.99 -2.91
C ASN A 134 -29.16 -14.40 -2.37
N ALA A 135 -29.14 -13.17 -1.86
CA ALA A 135 -30.36 -12.48 -1.44
C ALA A 135 -31.29 -12.23 -2.63
N ILE A 136 -30.78 -11.73 -3.77
CA ILE A 136 -31.58 -11.54 -4.99
C ILE A 136 -32.21 -12.86 -5.44
N ILE A 137 -31.44 -13.93 -5.54
CA ILE A 137 -31.92 -15.25 -5.97
C ILE A 137 -32.99 -15.78 -4.99
N GLY A 138 -32.72 -15.72 -3.69
CA GLY A 138 -33.61 -16.21 -2.65
C GLY A 138 -34.97 -15.49 -2.63
N PHE A 139 -34.93 -14.14 -2.60
CA PHE A 139 -36.13 -13.33 -2.58
C PHE A 139 -36.89 -13.37 -3.92
N SER A 140 -36.21 -13.50 -5.06
CA SER A 140 -36.89 -13.73 -6.34
C SER A 140 -37.64 -15.05 -6.37
N SER A 141 -37.12 -16.12 -5.76
CA SER A 141 -37.80 -17.41 -5.69
C SER A 141 -39.04 -17.36 -4.77
N ILE A 142 -38.94 -16.65 -3.64
CA ILE A 142 -40.06 -16.47 -2.71
C ILE A 142 -41.12 -15.58 -3.35
N LEU A 143 -40.74 -14.49 -3.99
CA LEU A 143 -41.63 -13.56 -4.71
C LEU A 143 -42.53 -14.30 -5.72
N ALA A 144 -41.99 -15.33 -6.42
CA ALA A 144 -42.75 -16.12 -7.39
C ALA A 144 -43.82 -17.02 -6.75
N MET A 145 -43.73 -17.27 -5.44
CA MET A 145 -44.64 -18.15 -4.69
C MET A 145 -45.60 -17.37 -3.76
N THR A 146 -45.36 -16.09 -3.55
CA THR A 146 -46.15 -15.24 -2.64
C THR A 146 -47.35 -14.66 -3.38
N GLU A 147 -48.55 -14.73 -2.74
CA GLU A 147 -49.76 -14.13 -3.24
C GLU A 147 -50.06 -12.76 -2.58
N ASP A 148 -49.51 -12.49 -1.39
CA ASP A 148 -49.70 -11.26 -0.64
C ASP A 148 -48.98 -10.07 -1.30
N GLU A 149 -49.73 -9.02 -1.63
CA GLU A 149 -49.21 -7.83 -2.34
C GLU A 149 -48.27 -6.97 -1.47
N GLU A 150 -48.44 -6.96 -0.15
CA GLU A 150 -47.54 -6.23 0.74
C GLU A 150 -46.17 -6.95 0.88
N GLU A 151 -46.20 -8.27 1.04
CA GLU A 151 -44.98 -9.09 1.04
C GLU A 151 -44.24 -9.00 -0.30
N LYS A 152 -44.96 -8.99 -1.44
CA LYS A 152 -44.35 -8.78 -2.76
C LYS A 152 -43.58 -7.47 -2.83
N LYS A 153 -44.18 -6.37 -2.35
CA LYS A 153 -43.49 -5.05 -2.34
C LYS A 153 -42.22 -5.08 -1.48
N GLU A 154 -42.30 -5.75 -0.32
CA GLU A 154 -41.13 -5.89 0.54
C GLU A 154 -40.01 -6.69 -0.14
N TYR A 155 -40.33 -7.83 -0.78
CA TYR A 155 -39.32 -8.64 -1.48
C TYR A 155 -38.73 -7.92 -2.68
N VAL A 156 -39.55 -7.19 -3.44
CA VAL A 156 -39.06 -6.34 -4.54
C VAL A 156 -38.06 -5.28 -4.01
N SER A 157 -38.42 -4.60 -2.91
CA SER A 157 -37.54 -3.61 -2.28
C SER A 157 -36.21 -4.21 -1.84
N ILE A 158 -36.23 -5.44 -1.26
CA ILE A 158 -35.00 -6.15 -0.88
C ILE A 158 -34.15 -6.50 -2.12
N ILE A 159 -34.77 -6.96 -3.20
CA ILE A 159 -34.08 -7.28 -4.46
C ILE A 159 -33.44 -6.03 -5.06
N GLU A 160 -34.19 -4.93 -5.15
CA GLU A 160 -33.68 -3.65 -5.69
C GLU A 160 -32.50 -3.11 -4.88
N LYS A 161 -32.61 -3.17 -3.55
CA LYS A 161 -31.52 -2.76 -2.65
C LYS A 161 -30.25 -3.58 -2.87
N ASN A 162 -30.36 -4.90 -2.98
CA ASN A 162 -29.20 -5.77 -3.21
C ASN A 162 -28.62 -5.60 -4.62
N ASN A 163 -29.47 -5.32 -5.62
CA ASN A 163 -29.03 -4.97 -6.97
C ASN A 163 -28.20 -3.68 -6.98
N GLY A 164 -28.64 -2.65 -6.25
CA GLY A 164 -27.88 -1.41 -6.07
C GLY A 164 -26.52 -1.64 -5.41
N ILE A 165 -26.43 -2.51 -4.39
CA ILE A 165 -25.16 -2.89 -3.74
C ILE A 165 -24.23 -3.58 -4.73
N LEU A 166 -24.75 -4.51 -5.54
CA LEU A 166 -23.96 -5.26 -6.52
C LEU A 166 -23.41 -4.35 -7.62
N LEU A 167 -24.23 -3.44 -8.16
CA LEU A 167 -23.81 -2.46 -9.15
C LEU A 167 -22.73 -1.52 -8.59
N GLN A 168 -22.90 -1.05 -7.36
CA GLN A 168 -21.88 -0.23 -6.69
C GLN A 168 -20.55 -1.00 -6.56
N LEU A 169 -20.58 -2.25 -6.13
CA LEU A 169 -19.38 -3.07 -5.99
C LEU A 169 -18.66 -3.28 -7.33
N ILE A 170 -19.42 -3.54 -8.41
CA ILE A 170 -18.87 -3.71 -9.76
C ILE A 170 -18.18 -2.41 -10.19
N ASN A 171 -18.82 -1.26 -10.01
CA ASN A 171 -18.24 0.04 -10.35
C ASN A 171 -16.98 0.33 -9.52
N ASP A 172 -17.01 0.03 -8.21
CA ASP A 172 -15.86 0.17 -7.30
C ASP A 172 -14.65 -0.66 -7.81
N VAL A 173 -14.87 -1.91 -8.21
CA VAL A 173 -13.82 -2.81 -8.75
C VAL A 173 -13.30 -2.32 -10.09
N LEU A 174 -14.17 -1.82 -10.97
CA LEU A 174 -13.77 -1.26 -12.27
C LEU A 174 -12.95 0.02 -12.10
N ASP A 175 -13.38 0.93 -11.21
CA ASP A 175 -12.63 2.15 -10.90
C ASP A 175 -11.24 1.80 -10.35
N LEU A 176 -11.16 0.89 -9.39
CA LEU A 176 -9.89 0.44 -8.82
C LEU A 176 -8.97 -0.16 -9.90
N SER A 177 -9.52 -1.01 -10.77
CA SER A 177 -8.76 -1.64 -11.86
C SER A 177 -8.20 -0.61 -12.85
N LYS A 178 -8.98 0.41 -13.20
CA LYS A 178 -8.54 1.52 -14.08
C LYS A 178 -7.44 2.36 -13.43
N ILE A 179 -7.57 2.63 -12.13
CA ILE A 179 -6.59 3.41 -11.37
C ILE A 179 -5.26 2.65 -11.26
N GLU A 180 -5.31 1.36 -10.92
CA GLU A 180 -4.10 0.51 -10.82
C GLU A 180 -3.39 0.34 -12.16
N ALA A 181 -4.14 0.32 -13.27
CA ALA A 181 -3.58 0.29 -14.61
C ALA A 181 -3.04 1.66 -15.09
N GLY A 182 -3.24 2.75 -14.31
CA GLY A 182 -2.87 4.11 -14.71
C GLY A 182 -3.69 4.68 -15.86
N VAL A 183 -4.87 4.12 -16.13
CA VAL A 183 -5.77 4.49 -17.24
C VAL A 183 -7.06 5.15 -16.77
N LEU A 184 -6.99 5.86 -15.62
CA LEU A 184 -8.13 6.63 -15.13
C LEU A 184 -8.34 7.84 -16.04
N ASP A 185 -9.40 7.81 -16.85
CA ASP A 185 -9.79 8.95 -17.67
C ASP A 185 -10.39 10.04 -16.78
N LEU A 186 -9.80 11.24 -16.82
CA LEU A 186 -10.27 12.43 -16.13
C LEU A 186 -10.72 13.47 -17.16
N TYR A 187 -12.01 13.80 -17.15
CA TYR A 187 -12.61 14.76 -18.08
C TYR A 187 -12.88 16.08 -17.36
N TYR A 188 -11.92 16.98 -17.42
CA TYR A 188 -12.01 18.29 -16.79
C TYR A 188 -12.93 19.21 -17.60
N SER A 189 -13.81 19.95 -16.90
CA SER A 189 -14.72 20.92 -17.46
C SER A 189 -15.00 22.05 -16.48
N GLU A 190 -15.48 23.17 -16.97
CA GLU A 190 -15.99 24.26 -16.14
C GLU A 190 -17.44 24.00 -15.73
N PHE A 191 -17.76 24.20 -14.45
CA PHE A 191 -19.13 24.08 -13.93
C PHE A 191 -19.33 24.92 -12.66
N GLY A 192 -20.59 25.32 -12.41
CA GLY A 192 -20.98 25.99 -11.17
C GLY A 192 -20.91 25.01 -9.98
N LEU A 193 -20.02 25.30 -9.05
CA LEU A 193 -19.72 24.37 -7.95
C LEU A 193 -20.90 24.19 -7.00
N ASN A 194 -21.56 25.29 -6.59
CA ASN A 194 -22.70 25.23 -5.68
C ASN A 194 -23.87 24.43 -6.28
N GLY A 195 -24.15 24.62 -7.57
CA GLY A 195 -25.21 23.88 -8.26
C GLY A 195 -24.97 22.38 -8.25
N VAL A 196 -23.71 21.95 -8.50
CA VAL A 196 -23.33 20.54 -8.49
C VAL A 196 -23.44 19.94 -7.09
N LEU A 197 -22.93 20.61 -6.07
CA LEU A 197 -22.99 20.12 -4.69
C LEU A 197 -24.41 20.12 -4.12
N ALA A 198 -25.23 21.12 -4.45
CA ALA A 198 -26.63 21.18 -4.03
C ALA A 198 -27.46 20.00 -4.56
N THR A 199 -27.17 19.47 -5.77
CA THR A 199 -27.90 18.30 -6.30
C THR A 199 -27.68 17.04 -5.45
N LEU A 200 -26.56 16.93 -4.73
CA LEU A 200 -26.27 15.80 -3.85
C LEU A 200 -27.21 15.73 -2.65
N LYS A 201 -27.76 16.87 -2.22
CA LYS A 201 -28.76 16.94 -1.13
C LYS A 201 -29.94 16.01 -1.44
N GLY A 202 -30.58 16.16 -2.60
CA GLY A 202 -31.73 15.35 -2.98
C GLY A 202 -31.43 13.85 -3.11
N VAL A 203 -30.20 13.50 -3.51
CA VAL A 203 -29.77 12.09 -3.60
C VAL A 203 -29.65 11.44 -2.21
N VAL A 204 -29.26 12.22 -1.21
CA VAL A 204 -28.95 11.73 0.14
C VAL A 204 -30.15 11.83 1.07
N GLU A 205 -31.09 12.76 0.84
CA GLU A 205 -32.28 12.96 1.69
C GLU A 205 -33.09 11.68 1.92
N SER A 206 -33.24 10.84 0.91
CA SER A 206 -33.93 9.53 1.03
C SER A 206 -33.23 8.50 1.92
N ARG A 207 -31.98 8.76 2.30
CA ARG A 207 -31.15 7.88 3.14
C ARG A 207 -30.97 8.42 4.55
N LEU A 208 -31.45 9.66 4.81
CA LEU A 208 -31.37 10.25 6.14
C LEU A 208 -32.38 9.61 7.09
N GLN A 209 -32.00 9.55 8.35
CA GLN A 209 -32.93 9.23 9.42
C GLN A 209 -33.73 10.49 9.81
N ASP A 210 -34.95 10.34 10.28
CA ASP A 210 -35.91 11.42 10.57
C ASP A 210 -35.39 12.51 11.55
N ARG A 211 -34.30 12.21 12.26
CA ARG A 211 -33.71 13.10 13.28
C ARG A 211 -32.34 13.62 12.90
N VAL A 212 -32.02 13.67 11.61
CA VAL A 212 -30.72 14.14 11.12
C VAL A 212 -30.92 15.29 10.15
N ASP A 213 -30.36 16.43 10.48
CA ASP A 213 -30.36 17.61 9.60
C ASP A 213 -29.23 17.54 8.59
N LEU A 214 -29.52 17.80 7.30
CA LEU A 214 -28.53 17.91 6.25
C LEU A 214 -28.33 19.36 5.83
N ILE A 215 -27.14 19.89 6.05
CA ILE A 215 -26.81 21.29 5.87
C ILE A 215 -25.72 21.43 4.80
N PHE A 216 -26.01 22.17 3.71
CA PHE A 216 -25.00 22.55 2.73
C PHE A 216 -24.45 23.94 3.07
N GLU A 217 -23.12 24.05 3.13
CA GLU A 217 -22.39 25.29 3.46
C GLU A 217 -21.56 25.74 2.25
N PRO A 218 -22.08 26.60 1.35
CA PRO A 218 -21.32 27.05 0.20
C PRO A 218 -20.20 28.01 0.62
N GLY A 219 -18.99 27.77 0.13
CA GLY A 219 -17.82 28.62 0.43
C GLY A 219 -17.69 29.87 -0.43
N MET A 220 -18.46 29.95 -1.52
CA MET A 220 -18.44 31.06 -2.49
C MET A 220 -19.87 31.36 -2.99
N PRO A 221 -20.11 32.52 -3.64
CA PRO A 221 -21.38 32.83 -4.27
C PRO A 221 -21.85 31.82 -5.33
N ASP A 222 -23.13 31.81 -5.66
CA ASP A 222 -23.75 30.81 -6.54
C ASP A 222 -23.21 30.80 -7.97
N ASP A 223 -22.65 31.88 -8.45
CA ASP A 223 -22.05 32.06 -9.77
C ASP A 223 -20.59 31.58 -9.84
N TYR A 224 -20.03 31.06 -8.73
CA TYR A 224 -18.66 30.54 -8.71
C TYR A 224 -18.48 29.32 -9.59
N VAL A 225 -17.60 29.44 -10.58
CA VAL A 225 -17.26 28.40 -11.54
C VAL A 225 -15.89 27.82 -11.20
N VAL A 226 -15.79 26.49 -11.23
CA VAL A 226 -14.54 25.76 -11.02
C VAL A 226 -14.20 24.92 -12.25
N TYR A 227 -12.93 24.80 -12.58
CA TYR A 227 -12.43 23.88 -13.60
C TYR A 227 -11.92 22.59 -12.93
N SER A 228 -12.72 21.54 -13.00
CA SER A 228 -12.41 20.27 -12.34
C SER A 228 -13.10 19.09 -13.05
N GLU A 229 -12.91 17.88 -12.54
CA GLU A 229 -13.63 16.67 -12.99
C GLU A 229 -14.94 16.54 -12.19
N LYS A 230 -16.05 16.92 -12.84
CA LYS A 230 -17.36 17.02 -12.22
C LYS A 230 -17.86 15.69 -11.62
N ASN A 231 -17.74 14.59 -12.37
CA ASN A 231 -18.31 13.30 -11.97
C ASN A 231 -17.52 12.70 -10.79
N ARG A 232 -16.20 12.84 -10.82
CA ARG A 232 -15.34 12.39 -9.72
C ARG A 232 -15.56 13.22 -8.47
N LEU A 233 -15.68 14.54 -8.60
CA LEU A 233 -16.03 15.40 -7.47
C LEU A 233 -17.35 14.97 -6.81
N GLN A 234 -18.40 14.75 -7.61
CA GLN A 234 -19.69 14.27 -7.11
C GLN A 234 -19.55 12.89 -6.43
N GLN A 235 -18.81 11.97 -7.02
CA GLN A 235 -18.54 10.65 -6.46
C GLN A 235 -17.86 10.73 -5.09
N LEU A 236 -16.83 11.59 -4.95
CA LEU A 236 -16.08 11.79 -3.71
C LEU A 236 -16.99 12.31 -2.58
N VAL A 237 -17.71 13.41 -2.84
CA VAL A 237 -18.59 14.02 -1.86
C VAL A 237 -19.76 13.10 -1.51
N LEU A 238 -20.34 12.42 -2.50
CA LEU A 238 -21.42 11.45 -2.28
C LEU A 238 -20.98 10.27 -1.43
N ASN A 239 -19.75 9.78 -1.61
CA ASN A 239 -19.18 8.71 -0.78
C ASN A 239 -19.09 9.14 0.69
N PHE A 240 -18.60 10.36 0.95
CA PHE A 240 -18.52 10.88 2.31
C PHE A 240 -19.91 11.12 2.92
N LEU A 241 -20.84 11.68 2.16
CA LEU A 241 -22.22 11.91 2.61
C LEU A 241 -22.94 10.60 2.94
N THR A 242 -22.80 9.57 2.09
CA THR A 242 -23.44 8.27 2.35
C THR A 242 -22.84 7.58 3.59
N ASN A 243 -21.53 7.76 3.84
CA ASN A 243 -20.91 7.29 5.08
C ASN A 243 -21.45 8.07 6.28
N ALA A 244 -21.55 9.39 6.20
CA ALA A 244 -22.13 10.21 7.26
C ALA A 244 -23.57 9.78 7.60
N CYS A 245 -24.44 9.58 6.61
CA CYS A 245 -25.80 9.08 6.83
C CYS A 245 -25.85 7.71 7.50
N LYS A 246 -24.90 6.85 7.16
CA LYS A 246 -24.82 5.50 7.72
C LYS A 246 -24.44 5.50 9.20
N PHE A 247 -23.63 6.45 9.64
CA PHE A 247 -23.07 6.47 11.00
C PHE A 247 -23.71 7.55 11.91
N THR A 248 -24.61 8.38 11.39
CA THR A 248 -25.33 9.40 12.17
C THR A 248 -26.78 9.00 12.33
N SER A 249 -27.21 8.75 13.55
CA SER A 249 -28.61 8.41 13.87
C SER A 249 -29.43 9.60 14.33
N THR A 250 -28.78 10.60 14.89
CA THR A 250 -29.39 11.87 15.36
C THR A 250 -28.37 12.99 15.26
N GLY A 251 -28.86 14.24 15.08
CA GLY A 251 -27.99 15.41 15.00
C GLY A 251 -27.88 16.00 13.60
N SER A 252 -26.68 16.23 13.09
CA SER A 252 -26.51 16.92 11.81
C SER A 252 -25.36 16.39 10.97
N ILE A 253 -25.53 16.52 9.65
CA ILE A 253 -24.49 16.32 8.65
C ILE A 253 -24.32 17.64 7.92
N ARG A 254 -23.10 18.19 7.96
CA ARG A 254 -22.72 19.41 7.25
C ARG A 254 -21.74 19.07 6.15
N TYR A 255 -21.91 19.64 4.98
CA TYR A 255 -20.95 19.51 3.89
C TYR A 255 -20.80 20.82 3.14
N GLY A 256 -19.61 21.04 2.65
CA GLY A 256 -19.28 22.29 1.99
C GLY A 256 -17.87 22.30 1.46
N TYR A 257 -17.38 23.50 1.17
CA TYR A 257 -16.02 23.71 0.71
C TYR A 257 -15.50 25.09 1.09
N GLU A 258 -14.17 25.22 1.11
CA GLU A 258 -13.44 26.47 1.29
C GLU A 258 -12.42 26.64 0.16
N VAL A 259 -12.44 27.78 -0.49
CA VAL A 259 -11.42 28.12 -1.51
C VAL A 259 -10.20 28.68 -0.80
N ARG A 260 -9.06 28.07 -1.01
CA ARG A 260 -7.75 28.46 -0.48
C ARG A 260 -6.83 28.96 -1.59
N ASP A 261 -5.67 29.47 -1.26
CA ASP A 261 -4.74 30.06 -2.24
C ASP A 261 -4.31 29.10 -3.37
N LYS A 262 -4.20 27.80 -3.08
CA LYS A 262 -3.66 26.78 -4.01
C LYS A 262 -4.66 25.68 -4.35
N ASP A 263 -5.65 25.46 -3.50
CA ASP A 263 -6.61 24.36 -3.58
C ASP A 263 -8.00 24.76 -3.10
N ILE A 264 -8.94 23.84 -3.32
CA ILE A 264 -10.27 23.90 -2.72
C ILE A 264 -10.33 22.76 -1.70
N TYR A 265 -10.64 23.09 -0.46
CA TYR A 265 -10.85 22.15 0.62
C TYR A 265 -12.33 21.80 0.70
N TYR A 266 -12.66 20.53 0.50
CA TYR A 266 -14.01 19.97 0.61
C TYR A 266 -14.13 19.18 1.89
N TYR A 267 -15.29 19.26 2.56
CA TYR A 267 -15.50 18.54 3.81
C TYR A 267 -16.93 18.03 3.96
N VAL A 268 -17.06 16.96 4.72
CA VAL A 268 -18.33 16.44 5.24
C VAL A 268 -18.10 16.15 6.72
N THR A 269 -18.85 16.85 7.57
CA THR A 269 -18.81 16.72 9.03
C THR A 269 -20.10 16.10 9.51
N ASP A 270 -20.02 15.04 10.29
CA ASP A 270 -21.14 14.38 10.92
C ASP A 270 -21.03 14.42 12.46
N THR A 271 -22.16 14.35 13.13
CA THR A 271 -22.25 14.20 14.60
C THR A 271 -22.57 12.77 15.02
N GLY A 272 -22.06 11.81 14.24
CA GLY A 272 -22.31 10.38 14.44
C GLY A 272 -21.45 9.72 15.49
N THR A 273 -21.23 8.42 15.35
CA THR A 273 -20.51 7.61 16.34
C THR A 273 -19.03 7.93 16.46
N GLY A 274 -18.46 8.61 15.49
CA GLY A 274 -17.01 8.86 15.42
C GLY A 274 -16.19 7.58 15.24
N ILE A 275 -14.86 7.74 15.19
CA ILE A 275 -13.90 6.68 14.93
C ILE A 275 -12.84 6.69 16.04
N PRO A 276 -12.52 5.54 16.65
CA PRO A 276 -11.42 5.43 17.61
C PRO A 276 -10.07 5.83 16.97
N GLU A 277 -9.22 6.51 17.72
CA GLU A 277 -7.93 7.03 17.24
C GLU A 277 -7.01 5.93 16.70
N ASP A 278 -6.99 4.77 17.38
CA ASP A 278 -6.21 3.60 16.97
C ASP A 278 -6.66 2.97 15.63
N LYS A 279 -7.84 3.34 15.13
CA LYS A 279 -8.43 2.84 13.89
C LYS A 279 -8.42 3.84 12.74
N LEU A 280 -8.04 5.10 12.96
CA LEU A 280 -8.05 6.14 11.93
C LEU A 280 -7.18 5.80 10.70
N HIS A 281 -6.05 5.14 10.92
CA HIS A 281 -5.16 4.73 9.83
C HIS A 281 -5.73 3.58 8.96
N LEU A 282 -6.64 2.77 9.51
CA LEU A 282 -7.19 1.61 8.83
C LEU A 282 -8.35 1.92 7.87
N ILE A 283 -9.01 3.07 8.03
CA ILE A 283 -10.24 3.36 7.27
C ILE A 283 -10.01 3.56 5.77
N PHE A 284 -8.79 3.83 5.36
CA PHE A 284 -8.39 3.93 3.96
C PHE A 284 -7.83 2.62 3.39
N GLU A 285 -7.75 1.56 4.21
CA GLU A 285 -7.36 0.23 3.74
C GLU A 285 -8.55 -0.48 3.07
N ARG A 286 -8.23 -1.31 2.07
CA ARG A 286 -9.25 -2.01 1.27
C ARG A 286 -9.99 -3.07 2.11
N PHE A 287 -11.32 -3.11 1.99
CA PHE A 287 -12.22 -4.06 2.67
C PHE A 287 -12.26 -3.92 4.20
N ILE A 288 -11.68 -2.90 4.77
CA ILE A 288 -11.81 -2.65 6.20
C ILE A 288 -13.20 -2.07 6.49
N LYS A 289 -13.89 -2.73 7.43
CA LYS A 289 -15.18 -2.31 8.00
C LYS A 289 -14.99 -2.25 9.51
N LEU A 290 -15.10 -1.07 10.10
CA LEU A 290 -14.99 -0.91 11.56
C LEU A 290 -16.21 -1.50 12.28
N ASP A 291 -17.36 -1.55 11.58
CA ASP A 291 -18.60 -2.16 12.04
C ASP A 291 -19.08 -3.17 10.97
N SER A 292 -18.98 -4.45 11.29
CA SER A 292 -19.36 -5.55 10.41
C SER A 292 -20.88 -5.66 10.18
N PHE A 293 -21.68 -5.05 11.05
CA PHE A 293 -23.17 -5.06 10.92
C PHE A 293 -23.66 -3.98 9.96
N LYS A 294 -22.87 -2.95 9.67
CA LYS A 294 -23.26 -1.91 8.75
C LYS A 294 -22.87 -2.25 7.30
N GLN A 295 -23.84 -2.09 6.40
CA GLN A 295 -23.66 -2.39 4.97
C GLN A 295 -22.58 -1.50 4.32
N GLY A 296 -21.80 -2.08 3.40
CA GLY A 296 -20.81 -1.40 2.60
C GLY A 296 -19.73 -2.34 2.08
N THR A 297 -19.08 -1.99 1.00
CA THR A 297 -18.04 -2.81 0.35
C THR A 297 -16.67 -2.71 1.04
N GLY A 298 -16.43 -1.65 1.82
CA GLY A 298 -15.11 -1.32 2.35
C GLY A 298 -14.12 -0.84 1.27
N LEU A 299 -14.63 -0.48 0.08
CA LEU A 299 -13.81 0.03 -1.04
C LEU A 299 -13.96 1.54 -1.26
N GLY A 300 -15.05 2.14 -0.78
CA GLY A 300 -15.36 3.54 -1.08
C GLY A 300 -14.26 4.52 -0.68
N LEU A 301 -13.81 4.52 0.57
CA LEU A 301 -12.74 5.42 1.05
C LEU A 301 -11.37 5.16 0.38
N PRO A 302 -10.90 3.92 0.23
CA PRO A 302 -9.72 3.61 -0.57
C PRO A 302 -9.78 4.14 -2.01
N ILE A 303 -10.93 4.01 -2.68
CA ILE A 303 -11.12 4.54 -4.04
C ILE A 303 -11.09 6.05 -4.04
N CYS A 304 -11.74 6.71 -3.06
CA CYS A 304 -11.65 8.17 -2.91
C CYS A 304 -10.20 8.62 -2.77
N GLN A 305 -9.41 7.95 -1.94
CA GLN A 305 -7.99 8.27 -1.76
C GLN A 305 -7.22 8.19 -3.08
N LEU A 306 -7.41 7.12 -3.84
CA LEU A 306 -6.74 6.92 -5.12
C LEU A 306 -7.18 7.96 -6.17
N ILE A 307 -8.46 8.27 -6.27
CA ILE A 307 -8.98 9.32 -7.18
C ILE A 307 -8.37 10.67 -6.83
N ILE A 308 -8.41 11.06 -5.55
CA ILE A 308 -7.88 12.35 -5.07
C ILE A 308 -6.39 12.47 -5.33
N GLN A 309 -5.60 11.43 -5.07
CA GLN A 309 -4.17 11.38 -5.38
C GLN A 309 -3.90 11.54 -6.88
N ASN A 310 -4.68 10.89 -7.74
CA ASN A 310 -4.57 11.04 -9.19
C ASN A 310 -4.96 12.45 -9.67
N MET A 311 -5.87 13.12 -8.97
CA MET A 311 -6.21 14.52 -9.22
C MET A 311 -5.22 15.53 -8.59
N GLY A 312 -4.21 15.05 -7.87
CA GLY A 312 -3.15 15.86 -7.26
C GLY A 312 -3.54 16.51 -5.94
N GLY A 313 -4.55 15.97 -5.25
CA GLY A 313 -5.05 16.41 -3.96
C GLY A 313 -4.61 15.53 -2.79
N GLU A 314 -5.12 15.87 -1.61
CA GLU A 314 -4.92 15.15 -0.35
C GLU A 314 -6.27 14.80 0.27
N ILE A 315 -6.33 13.73 1.04
CA ILE A 315 -7.52 13.26 1.77
C ILE A 315 -7.16 13.00 3.22
N GLY A 316 -8.11 13.23 4.11
CA GLY A 316 -7.94 12.94 5.53
C GLY A 316 -9.25 12.85 6.31
N VAL A 317 -9.11 12.56 7.59
CA VAL A 317 -10.20 12.46 8.54
C VAL A 317 -9.79 13.04 9.88
N ASN A 318 -10.67 13.80 10.49
CA ASN A 318 -10.59 14.21 11.89
C ASN A 318 -11.80 13.61 12.60
N SER A 319 -11.59 12.76 13.60
CA SER A 319 -12.69 12.09 14.27
C SER A 319 -12.37 11.79 15.72
N LYS A 320 -13.41 11.77 16.55
CA LYS A 320 -13.35 11.35 17.94
C LYS A 320 -14.55 10.51 18.29
N LEU A 321 -14.31 9.38 18.91
CA LEU A 321 -15.37 8.45 19.28
C LEU A 321 -16.42 9.13 20.17
N GLY A 322 -17.70 9.05 19.72
CA GLY A 322 -18.85 9.67 20.38
C GLY A 322 -19.09 11.16 20.03
N GLU A 323 -18.20 11.81 19.27
CA GLU A 323 -18.34 13.22 18.89
C GLU A 323 -18.61 13.42 17.38
N GLY A 324 -18.39 12.38 16.57
CA GLY A 324 -18.56 12.41 15.12
C GLY A 324 -17.26 12.46 14.34
N SER A 325 -17.38 12.73 13.03
CA SER A 325 -16.23 12.73 12.12
C SER A 325 -16.30 13.89 11.13
N THR A 326 -15.14 14.37 10.70
CA THR A 326 -14.99 15.27 9.55
C THR A 326 -14.07 14.58 8.54
N PHE A 327 -14.66 14.12 7.45
CA PHE A 327 -13.91 13.66 6.27
C PHE A 327 -13.66 14.85 5.36
N TRP A 328 -12.43 14.97 4.87
CA TRP A 328 -12.06 16.09 4.03
C TRP A 328 -11.10 15.66 2.91
N PHE A 329 -11.09 16.44 1.85
CA PHE A 329 -10.09 16.33 0.80
C PHE A 329 -9.80 17.71 0.18
N THR A 330 -8.65 17.82 -0.46
CA THR A 330 -8.28 19.00 -1.25
C THR A 330 -8.16 18.63 -2.72
N LEU A 331 -8.49 19.58 -3.59
CA LEU A 331 -8.18 19.48 -5.02
C LEU A 331 -7.51 20.79 -5.47
N PRO A 332 -6.46 20.74 -6.29
CA PRO A 332 -5.75 21.92 -6.75
C PRO A 332 -6.68 22.79 -7.62
N LEU A 333 -6.59 24.12 -7.46
CA LEU A 333 -7.33 25.10 -8.28
C LEU A 333 -7.00 24.97 -9.77
N LYS A 334 -5.78 24.55 -10.09
CA LYS A 334 -5.33 24.23 -11.45
C LYS A 334 -4.85 22.79 -11.47
N PRO A 335 -5.54 21.89 -12.20
CA PRO A 335 -5.11 20.52 -12.33
C PRO A 335 -3.68 20.45 -12.86
N LYS A 336 -2.91 19.44 -12.42
CA LYS A 336 -1.63 19.12 -13.06
C LYS A 336 -1.91 18.72 -14.51
N GLN A 337 -1.22 19.36 -15.43
CA GLN A 337 -1.22 18.99 -16.85
C GLN A 337 -0.55 17.64 -17.04
#